data_3380d4fb0b7cc12168870cb5ce6311ac
#
_entry.id   3380d4fb0b7cc12168870cb5ce6311ac
#
_cell.length_a   1.000
_cell.length_b   1.000
_cell.length_c   1.000
_cell.angle_alpha   90.00
_cell.angle_beta   90.00
_cell.angle_gamma   90.00
#
_symmetry.space_group_name_H-M   'P 1'
#
loop_
_entity.id
_entity.type
_entity.pdbx_description
1 polymer ?
#
loop_
_entity_poly.entity_id
_entity_poly.type
_entity_poly.pdbx_seq_one_letter_code
_entity_poly.pdbx_strand_id
1 'polypeptide(L)'
;MCYQVKIVYIREKVIKTLIESGIKVDVFGDSWKKSPYADNKNLIIHDDIDFEKGLDIMAQSRISLNVMSWHKGGMTERIANAMLNYSVCVTDETSYINRHFVFGENIVTFNLENIDKLPDKIRKILQDENLQEYIEKNAYEKALNEHTWNNRADYFMKILGEIEK
;
A
#
# COMPACT_ATOMS: atom_id res chain seq x y z
N MET A 1 8.99 -6.28 23.93
CA MET A 1 9.42 -6.42 22.52
C MET A 1 9.70 -5.02 21.98
N CYS A 2 10.90 -4.76 21.43
CA CYS A 2 11.28 -3.43 20.94
C CYS A 2 10.37 -3.04 19.74
N TYR A 3 10.02 -1.76 19.64
CA TYR A 3 9.09 -1.23 18.64
C TYR A 3 9.52 -1.53 17.19
N GLN A 4 10.80 -1.39 16.88
CA GLN A 4 11.36 -1.72 15.54
C GLN A 4 11.22 -3.21 15.19
N VAL A 5 11.42 -4.10 16.14
CA VAL A 5 11.25 -5.56 15.94
C VAL A 5 9.81 -5.89 15.53
N LYS A 6 8.82 -5.20 16.11
CA LYS A 6 7.41 -5.40 15.77
C LYS A 6 7.09 -4.97 14.34
N ILE A 7 7.68 -3.86 13.86
CA ILE A 7 7.48 -3.36 12.49
C ILE A 7 8.00 -4.35 11.47
N VAL A 8 9.24 -4.80 11.62
CA VAL A 8 9.87 -5.78 10.74
C VAL A 8 9.04 -7.07 10.71
N TYR A 9 8.68 -7.59 11.87
CA TYR A 9 7.90 -8.81 12.00
C TYR A 9 6.57 -8.77 11.24
N ILE A 10 5.82 -7.66 11.32
CA ILE A 10 4.53 -7.53 10.63
C ILE A 10 4.73 -7.49 9.11
N ARG A 11 5.70 -6.72 8.62
CA ARG A 11 6.03 -6.67 7.20
C ARG A 11 6.43 -8.04 6.67
N GLU A 12 7.31 -8.73 7.36
CA GLU A 12 7.75 -10.08 7.01
C GLU A 12 6.59 -11.08 7.02
N LYS A 13 5.68 -11.01 8.00
CA LYS A 13 4.50 -11.86 8.05
C LYS A 13 3.61 -11.69 6.82
N VAL A 14 3.38 -10.45 6.38
CA VAL A 14 2.59 -10.15 5.17
C VAL A 14 3.26 -10.75 3.93
N ILE A 15 4.54 -10.47 3.74
CA ILE A 15 5.31 -10.98 2.59
C ILE A 15 5.36 -12.51 2.61
N LYS A 16 5.66 -13.12 3.77
CA LYS A 16 5.64 -14.57 3.95
C LYS A 16 4.34 -15.18 3.45
N THR A 17 3.20 -14.64 3.90
CA THR A 17 1.87 -15.16 3.52
C THR A 17 1.68 -15.17 2.00
N LEU A 18 2.15 -14.14 1.30
CA LEU A 18 2.05 -14.03 -0.15
C LEU A 18 2.97 -15.02 -0.87
N ILE A 19 4.25 -15.05 -0.53
CA ILE A 19 5.24 -15.89 -1.22
C ILE A 19 5.00 -17.38 -0.98
N GLU A 20 4.55 -17.78 0.22
CA GLU A 20 4.18 -19.16 0.53
C GLU A 20 2.92 -19.61 -0.23
N SER A 21 2.04 -18.66 -0.58
CA SER A 21 0.89 -18.94 -1.43
C SER A 21 1.22 -19.00 -2.94
N GLY A 22 2.48 -18.79 -3.32
CA GLY A 22 2.95 -18.82 -4.70
C GLY A 22 2.84 -17.48 -5.46
N ILE A 23 2.49 -16.40 -4.78
CA ILE A 23 2.48 -15.06 -5.38
C ILE A 23 3.91 -14.53 -5.40
N LYS A 24 4.38 -14.08 -6.57
CA LYS A 24 5.67 -13.40 -6.70
C LYS A 24 5.56 -11.99 -6.16
N VAL A 25 6.52 -11.59 -5.34
CA VAL A 25 6.59 -10.27 -4.73
C VAL A 25 7.96 -9.68 -4.97
N ASP A 26 7.99 -8.51 -5.60
CA ASP A 26 9.18 -7.70 -5.75
C ASP A 26 9.32 -6.79 -4.52
N VAL A 27 10.50 -6.78 -3.91
CA VAL A 27 10.83 -5.93 -2.77
C VAL A 27 12.11 -5.15 -3.06
N PHE A 28 12.17 -3.91 -2.59
CA PHE A 28 13.28 -3.00 -2.81
C PHE A 28 13.95 -2.67 -1.48
N GLY A 29 15.26 -2.77 -1.43
CA GLY A 29 16.06 -2.42 -0.28
C GLY A 29 16.90 -3.57 0.30
N ASP A 30 18.14 -3.25 0.66
CA ASP A 30 19.13 -4.21 1.15
C ASP A 30 18.73 -4.93 2.44
N SER A 31 17.82 -4.34 3.22
CA SER A 31 17.34 -4.99 4.45
C SER A 31 16.64 -6.34 4.17
N TRP A 32 16.07 -6.53 2.97
CA TRP A 32 15.41 -7.77 2.58
C TRP A 32 16.38 -8.93 2.37
N LYS A 33 17.65 -8.65 2.03
CA LYS A 33 18.71 -9.66 1.92
C LYS A 33 18.99 -10.39 3.24
N LYS A 34 18.58 -9.79 4.37
CA LYS A 34 18.69 -10.35 5.72
C LYS A 34 17.39 -11.03 6.21
N SER A 35 16.35 -11.05 5.41
CA SER A 35 15.10 -11.70 5.75
C SER A 35 15.28 -13.22 5.81
N PRO A 36 14.62 -13.93 6.75
CA PRO A 36 14.63 -15.39 6.77
C PRO A 36 13.97 -16.02 5.53
N TYR A 37 13.36 -15.22 4.70
CA TYR A 37 12.69 -15.65 3.44
C TYR A 37 13.44 -15.25 2.18
N ALA A 38 14.67 -14.74 2.30
CA ALA A 38 15.45 -14.22 1.17
C ALA A 38 15.67 -15.25 0.05
N ASP A 39 15.78 -16.52 0.39
CA ASP A 39 15.99 -17.63 -0.57
C ASP A 39 14.66 -18.17 -1.17
N ASN A 40 13.50 -17.58 -0.85
CA ASN A 40 12.24 -18.04 -1.40
C ASN A 40 12.11 -17.60 -2.87
N LYS A 41 11.86 -18.57 -3.77
CA LYS A 41 11.75 -18.34 -5.23
C LYS A 41 10.68 -17.32 -5.64
N ASN A 42 9.73 -17.03 -4.77
CA ASN A 42 8.65 -16.06 -5.01
C ASN A 42 8.96 -14.69 -4.41
N LEU A 43 10.11 -14.50 -3.73
CA LEU A 43 10.58 -13.21 -3.25
C LEU A 43 11.71 -12.73 -4.17
N ILE A 44 11.47 -11.64 -4.89
CA ILE A 44 12.46 -11.04 -5.78
C ILE A 44 13.00 -9.80 -5.09
N ILE A 45 14.28 -9.85 -4.72
CA ILE A 45 14.91 -8.77 -3.96
C ILE A 45 15.71 -7.89 -4.91
N HIS A 46 15.39 -6.61 -4.91
CA HIS A 46 16.11 -5.57 -5.64
C HIS A 46 16.91 -4.69 -4.68
N ASP A 47 17.91 -4.00 -5.21
CA ASP A 47 18.70 -3.03 -4.46
C ASP A 47 17.85 -1.84 -4.00
N ASP A 48 18.41 -1.00 -3.13
CA ASP A 48 17.80 0.25 -2.71
C ASP A 48 17.58 1.18 -3.93
N ILE A 49 16.47 1.86 -3.93
CA ILE A 49 16.09 2.82 -4.98
C ILE A 49 15.75 4.18 -4.35
N ASP A 50 15.92 5.24 -5.12
CA ASP A 50 15.45 6.57 -4.75
C ASP A 50 13.92 6.68 -4.87
N PHE A 51 13.41 7.83 -4.42
CA PHE A 51 11.97 8.09 -4.39
C PHE A 51 11.36 8.16 -5.80
N GLU A 52 12.03 8.82 -6.74
CA GLU A 52 11.51 9.01 -8.11
C GLU A 52 11.41 7.67 -8.82
N LYS A 53 12.45 6.85 -8.76
CA LYS A 53 12.43 5.49 -9.29
C LYS A 53 11.37 4.61 -8.61
N GLY A 54 11.09 4.85 -7.34
CA GLY A 54 10.00 4.19 -6.62
C GLY A 54 8.63 4.52 -7.22
N LEU A 55 8.38 5.75 -7.66
CA LEU A 55 7.16 6.14 -8.37
C LEU A 55 7.06 5.47 -9.74
N ASP A 56 8.15 5.41 -10.50
CA ASP A 56 8.21 4.73 -11.81
C ASP A 56 7.87 3.24 -11.68
N ILE A 57 8.35 2.60 -10.62
CA ILE A 57 8.04 1.20 -10.33
C ILE A 57 6.57 1.02 -9.97
N MET A 58 5.99 1.93 -9.18
CA MET A 58 4.56 1.91 -8.89
C MET A 58 3.73 2.03 -10.17
N ALA A 59 4.11 2.93 -11.08
CA ALA A 59 3.43 3.12 -12.37
C ALA A 59 3.49 1.88 -13.29
N GLN A 60 4.49 1.00 -13.10
CA GLN A 60 4.64 -0.25 -13.83
C GLN A 60 4.08 -1.47 -13.07
N SER A 61 3.62 -1.26 -11.83
CA SER A 61 3.14 -2.33 -10.95
C SER A 61 1.63 -2.42 -10.96
N ARG A 62 1.09 -3.60 -11.26
CA ARG A 62 -0.35 -3.85 -11.15
C ARG A 62 -0.88 -3.67 -9.73
N ILE A 63 -0.08 -4.03 -8.73
CA ILE A 63 -0.43 -3.94 -7.31
C ILE A 63 0.74 -3.36 -6.54
N SER A 64 0.50 -2.34 -5.74
CA SER A 64 1.42 -1.80 -4.76
C SER A 64 0.99 -2.16 -3.35
N LEU A 65 1.82 -2.94 -2.67
CA LEU A 65 1.55 -3.37 -1.29
C LEU A 65 2.10 -2.35 -0.29
N ASN A 66 1.24 -1.88 0.58
CA ASN A 66 1.60 -1.03 1.71
C ASN A 66 1.28 -1.74 3.05
N VAL A 67 2.17 -1.63 4.01
CA VAL A 67 1.98 -2.21 5.35
C VAL A 67 2.22 -1.14 6.40
N MET A 68 1.14 -0.73 7.07
CA MET A 68 1.16 0.29 8.13
C MET A 68 1.16 -0.36 9.52
N SER A 69 2.25 -1.00 9.86
CA SER A 69 2.35 -1.80 11.09
C SER A 69 2.14 -1.01 12.39
N TRP A 70 2.28 0.31 12.37
CA TRP A 70 2.18 1.18 13.55
C TRP A 70 1.24 2.40 13.36
N HIS A 71 1.01 2.85 12.14
CA HIS A 71 0.25 4.07 11.83
C HIS A 71 -1.24 3.76 11.65
N LYS A 72 -1.93 3.42 12.74
CA LYS A 72 -3.32 2.94 12.69
C LYS A 72 -4.39 4.04 12.65
N GLY A 73 -4.02 5.29 12.91
CA GLY A 73 -4.93 6.45 12.89
C GLY A 73 -4.93 7.26 11.60
N GLY A 74 -4.10 6.93 10.62
CA GLY A 74 -3.92 7.71 9.40
C GLY A 74 -3.66 6.87 8.15
N MET A 75 -3.07 7.51 7.15
CA MET A 75 -2.54 6.87 5.95
C MET A 75 -1.11 7.37 5.68
N THR A 76 -0.33 6.57 4.98
CA THR A 76 0.99 7.01 4.49
C THR A 76 0.86 7.56 3.07
N GLU A 77 1.79 8.44 2.69
CA GLU A 77 1.88 9.00 1.32
C GLU A 77 1.99 7.91 0.24
N ARG A 78 2.58 6.76 0.57
CA ARG A 78 2.71 5.62 -0.36
C ARG A 78 1.36 5.16 -0.90
N ILE A 79 0.27 5.29 -0.14
CA ILE A 79 -1.09 4.95 -0.58
C ILE A 79 -1.51 5.90 -1.70
N ALA A 80 -1.39 7.22 -1.48
CA ALA A 80 -1.71 8.21 -2.50
C ALA A 80 -0.80 8.08 -3.73
N ASN A 81 0.50 7.84 -3.52
CA ASN A 81 1.46 7.63 -4.62
C ASN A 81 1.10 6.42 -5.48
N ALA A 82 0.73 5.28 -4.88
CA ALA A 82 0.28 4.11 -5.63
C ALA A 82 -0.96 4.44 -6.48
N MET A 83 -1.96 5.09 -5.88
CA MET A 83 -3.21 5.47 -6.56
C MET A 83 -2.97 6.45 -7.72
N LEU A 84 -2.13 7.49 -7.52
CA LEU A 84 -1.80 8.48 -8.54
C LEU A 84 -0.94 7.90 -9.68
N ASN A 85 -0.34 6.73 -9.48
CA ASN A 85 0.42 6.01 -10.50
C ASN A 85 -0.35 4.80 -11.08
N TYR A 86 -1.68 4.77 -10.95
CA TYR A 86 -2.54 3.70 -11.49
C TYR A 86 -2.12 2.29 -11.03
N SER A 87 -1.64 2.14 -9.81
CA SER A 87 -1.37 0.86 -9.18
C SER A 87 -2.42 0.56 -8.13
N VAL A 88 -3.02 -0.63 -8.16
CA VAL A 88 -3.98 -1.03 -7.12
C VAL A 88 -3.30 -1.04 -5.75
N CYS A 89 -3.68 -0.11 -4.89
CA CYS A 89 -3.15 -0.06 -3.53
C CYS A 89 -3.78 -1.14 -2.66
N VAL A 90 -2.95 -2.06 -2.18
CA VAL A 90 -3.33 -3.08 -1.19
C VAL A 90 -2.67 -2.73 0.15
N THR A 91 -3.47 -2.49 1.19
CA THR A 91 -2.96 -2.03 2.49
C THR A 91 -3.70 -2.65 3.67
N ASP A 92 -3.08 -2.67 4.84
CA ASP A 92 -3.78 -3.06 6.06
C ASP A 92 -4.76 -1.97 6.52
N GLU A 93 -5.83 -2.41 7.17
CA GLU A 93 -6.90 -1.56 7.65
C GLU A 93 -6.43 -0.58 8.72
N THR A 94 -6.91 0.67 8.62
CA THR A 94 -6.78 1.69 9.66
C THR A 94 -8.10 2.41 9.86
N SER A 95 -8.26 3.11 10.98
CA SER A 95 -9.48 3.91 11.23
C SER A 95 -9.65 5.04 10.21
N TYR A 96 -8.57 5.56 9.63
CA TYR A 96 -8.62 6.55 8.56
C TYR A 96 -9.08 5.91 7.25
N ILE A 97 -8.47 4.81 6.84
CA ILE A 97 -8.82 4.09 5.60
C ILE A 97 -10.30 3.70 5.62
N ASN A 98 -10.78 3.14 6.74
CA ASN A 98 -12.16 2.70 6.89
C ASN A 98 -13.19 3.83 6.76
N ARG A 99 -12.80 5.08 7.02
CA ARG A 99 -13.69 6.26 6.92
C ARG A 99 -13.64 6.97 5.57
N HIS A 100 -12.52 6.88 4.86
CA HIS A 100 -12.26 7.72 3.69
C HIS A 100 -12.22 6.95 2.37
N PHE A 101 -12.15 5.62 2.42
CA PHE A 101 -12.05 4.79 1.23
C PHE A 101 -13.12 3.71 1.18
N VAL A 102 -13.49 3.30 -0.03
CA VAL A 102 -14.46 2.23 -0.27
C VAL A 102 -13.73 0.97 -0.72
N PHE A 103 -13.86 -0.08 0.07
CA PHE A 103 -13.14 -1.33 -0.14
C PHE A 103 -13.61 -2.04 -1.41
N GLY A 104 -12.66 -2.41 -2.27
CA GLY A 104 -12.91 -3.05 -3.55
C GLY A 104 -13.36 -2.10 -4.66
N GLU A 105 -13.49 -0.79 -4.35
CA GLU A 105 -13.79 0.25 -5.33
C GLU A 105 -12.56 1.12 -5.60
N ASN A 106 -11.95 1.71 -4.57
CA ASN A 106 -10.78 2.57 -4.73
C ASN A 106 -9.59 2.18 -3.85
N ILE A 107 -9.73 1.15 -3.04
CA ILE A 107 -8.66 0.56 -2.25
C ILE A 107 -8.96 -0.91 -1.98
N VAL A 108 -7.92 -1.71 -1.83
CA VAL A 108 -8.04 -3.10 -1.35
C VAL A 108 -7.37 -3.21 0.01
N THR A 109 -8.12 -3.73 0.98
CA THR A 109 -7.60 -3.82 2.34
C THR A 109 -7.53 -5.26 2.84
N PHE A 110 -6.64 -5.46 3.81
CA PHE A 110 -6.56 -6.70 4.56
C PHE A 110 -6.47 -6.43 6.07
N ASN A 111 -6.94 -7.39 6.86
CA ASN A 111 -6.80 -7.39 8.30
C ASN A 111 -5.66 -8.33 8.69
N LEU A 112 -4.79 -7.89 9.60
CA LEU A 112 -3.66 -8.68 10.09
C LEU A 112 -4.07 -9.93 10.90
N GLU A 113 -5.31 -9.94 11.41
CA GLU A 113 -5.88 -11.11 12.11
C GLU A 113 -6.32 -12.20 11.14
N ASN A 114 -6.76 -11.81 9.93
CA ASN A 114 -7.23 -12.71 8.86
C ASN A 114 -6.36 -12.60 7.61
N ILE A 115 -5.05 -12.54 7.79
CA ILE A 115 -4.09 -12.29 6.71
C ILE A 115 -4.03 -13.44 5.69
N ASP A 116 -4.44 -14.62 6.08
CA ASP A 116 -4.59 -15.81 5.24
C ASP A 116 -5.52 -15.60 4.04
N LYS A 117 -6.43 -14.63 4.10
CA LYS A 117 -7.33 -14.23 3.01
C LYS A 117 -6.71 -13.26 2.00
N LEU A 118 -5.54 -12.70 2.30
CA LEU A 118 -4.87 -11.72 1.43
C LEU A 118 -4.47 -12.33 0.07
N PRO A 119 -3.90 -13.53 -0.02
CA PRO A 119 -3.54 -14.12 -1.30
C PRO A 119 -4.72 -14.24 -2.28
N ASP A 120 -5.91 -14.60 -1.80
CA ASP A 120 -7.08 -14.73 -2.65
C ASP A 120 -7.58 -13.38 -3.17
N LYS A 121 -7.52 -12.34 -2.34
CA LYS A 121 -7.82 -10.97 -2.78
C LYS A 121 -6.87 -10.53 -3.90
N ILE A 122 -5.57 -10.78 -3.75
CA ILE A 122 -4.56 -10.44 -4.76
C ILE A 122 -4.77 -11.25 -6.04
N ARG A 123 -4.99 -12.55 -5.95
CA ARG A 123 -5.27 -13.40 -7.13
C ARG A 123 -6.48 -12.91 -7.91
N LYS A 124 -7.57 -12.53 -7.21
CA LYS A 124 -8.78 -12.00 -7.84
C LYS A 124 -8.47 -10.78 -8.70
N ILE A 125 -7.68 -9.83 -8.18
CA ILE A 125 -7.27 -8.63 -8.93
C ILE A 125 -6.39 -9.01 -10.13
N LEU A 126 -5.41 -9.89 -9.92
CA LEU A 126 -4.47 -10.29 -10.97
C LEU A 126 -5.13 -11.11 -12.10
N GLN A 127 -6.28 -11.75 -11.85
CA GLN A 127 -7.01 -12.58 -12.82
C GLN A 127 -8.16 -11.82 -13.53
N ASP A 128 -8.58 -10.68 -13.01
CA ASP A 128 -9.69 -9.87 -13.53
C ASP A 128 -9.20 -8.46 -13.89
N GLU A 129 -8.85 -8.27 -15.16
CA GLU A 129 -8.37 -6.98 -15.69
C GLU A 129 -9.43 -5.88 -15.56
N ASN A 130 -10.71 -6.20 -15.78
CA ASN A 130 -11.78 -5.21 -15.64
C ASN A 130 -11.91 -4.73 -14.18
N LEU A 131 -11.80 -5.64 -13.22
CA LEU A 131 -11.79 -5.28 -11.79
C LEU A 131 -10.56 -4.44 -11.45
N GLN A 132 -9.40 -4.79 -11.97
CA GLN A 132 -8.17 -4.03 -11.76
C GLN A 132 -8.33 -2.60 -12.27
N GLU A 133 -8.69 -2.41 -13.54
CA GLU A 133 -8.89 -1.10 -14.17
C GLU A 133 -9.96 -0.27 -13.45
N TYR A 134 -11.05 -0.91 -13.03
CA TYR A 134 -12.09 -0.25 -12.23
C TYR A 134 -11.54 0.33 -10.93
N ILE A 135 -10.75 -0.45 -10.18
CA ILE A 135 -10.16 0.00 -8.91
C ILE A 135 -9.11 1.09 -9.16
N GLU A 136 -8.24 0.92 -10.16
CA GLU A 136 -7.19 1.89 -10.51
C GLU A 136 -7.78 3.25 -10.85
N LYS A 137 -8.81 3.28 -11.70
CA LYS A 137 -9.48 4.52 -12.10
C LYS A 137 -10.11 5.24 -10.92
N ASN A 138 -10.91 4.53 -10.11
CA ASN A 138 -11.57 5.13 -8.95
C ASN A 138 -10.55 5.56 -7.87
N ALA A 139 -9.46 4.81 -7.71
CA ALA A 139 -8.37 5.16 -6.81
C ALA A 139 -7.65 6.43 -7.27
N TYR A 140 -7.34 6.54 -8.55
CA TYR A 140 -6.71 7.71 -9.14
C TYR A 140 -7.58 8.98 -8.96
N GLU A 141 -8.86 8.90 -9.31
CA GLU A 141 -9.80 10.02 -9.15
C GLU A 141 -9.91 10.44 -7.67
N LYS A 142 -10.00 9.49 -6.77
CA LYS A 142 -10.02 9.74 -5.32
C LYS A 142 -8.76 10.45 -4.84
N ALA A 143 -7.58 9.95 -5.22
CA ALA A 143 -6.32 10.52 -4.81
C ALA A 143 -6.10 11.92 -5.40
N LEU A 144 -6.46 12.12 -6.67
CA LEU A 144 -6.34 13.42 -7.34
C LEU A 144 -7.20 14.49 -6.67
N ASN A 145 -8.42 14.14 -6.27
CA ASN A 145 -9.38 15.07 -5.71
C ASN A 145 -9.19 15.33 -4.21
N GLU A 146 -8.56 14.43 -3.45
CA GLU A 146 -8.56 14.53 -1.99
C GLU A 146 -7.17 14.36 -1.34
N HIS A 147 -6.17 13.84 -2.05
CA HIS A 147 -4.93 13.38 -1.43
C HIS A 147 -3.65 13.94 -2.05
N THR A 148 -3.75 14.93 -2.95
CA THR A 148 -2.59 15.67 -3.45
C THR A 148 -2.07 16.67 -2.40
N TRP A 149 -0.84 17.14 -2.58
CA TRP A 149 -0.29 18.22 -1.75
C TRP A 149 -1.09 19.52 -1.87
N ASN A 150 -1.66 19.83 -3.04
CA ASN A 150 -2.55 20.97 -3.23
C ASN A 150 -3.80 20.84 -2.35
N ASN A 151 -4.46 19.68 -2.36
CA ASN A 151 -5.61 19.46 -1.47
C ASN A 151 -5.25 19.63 0.02
N ARG A 152 -4.04 19.22 0.43
CA ARG A 152 -3.55 19.40 1.80
C ARG A 152 -3.30 20.86 2.14
N ALA A 153 -2.70 21.61 1.23
CA ALA A 153 -2.48 23.04 1.38
C ALA A 153 -3.81 23.80 1.51
N ASP A 154 -4.77 23.52 0.62
CA ASP A 154 -6.11 24.13 0.65
C ASP A 154 -6.84 23.83 1.97
N TYR A 155 -6.80 22.59 2.42
CA TYR A 155 -7.39 22.20 3.70
C TYR A 155 -6.73 22.92 4.90
N PHE A 156 -5.40 23.05 4.88
CA PHE A 156 -4.66 23.76 5.92
C PHE A 156 -5.02 25.25 5.96
N MET A 157 -5.08 25.90 4.78
CA MET A 157 -5.48 27.30 4.67
C MET A 157 -6.91 27.53 5.17
N LYS A 158 -7.82 26.61 4.89
CA LYS A 158 -9.20 26.68 5.42
C LYS A 158 -9.22 26.64 6.94
N ILE A 159 -8.48 25.72 7.58
CA ILE A 159 -8.40 25.64 9.06
C ILE A 159 -7.84 26.93 9.65
N LEU A 160 -6.77 27.49 9.06
CA LEU A 160 -6.21 28.76 9.54
C LEU A 160 -7.24 29.89 9.49
N GLY A 161 -7.98 30.04 8.40
CA GLY A 161 -9.03 31.05 8.29
C GLY A 161 -10.24 30.83 9.24
N GLU A 162 -10.42 29.66 9.80
CA GLU A 162 -11.42 29.37 10.84
C GLU A 162 -10.91 29.73 12.25
N ILE A 163 -9.60 29.68 12.50
CA ILE A 163 -8.96 30.00 13.78
C ILE A 163 -8.86 31.54 13.97
N GLU A 164 -8.71 32.30 12.89
CA GLU A 164 -8.59 33.77 12.91
C GLU A 164 -9.94 34.50 13.08
N LYS A 165 -11.05 33.79 13.17
CA LYS A 165 -12.39 34.33 13.44
C LYS A 165 -12.81 34.14 14.90
#